data_6609a7dd91e0bdf4e65e155bf9440ee5
#
_entry.id   6609a7dd91e0bdf4e65e155bf9440ee5
#
_cell.length_a   1.000
_cell.length_b   1.000
_cell.length_c   1.000
_cell.angle_alpha   90.00
_cell.angle_beta   90.00
_cell.angle_gamma   90.00
#
_symmetry.space_group_name_H-M   'P 1'
#
loop_
_entity.id
_entity.type
_entity.pdbx_description
1 polymer ?
#
loop_
_entity_poly.entity_id
_entity_poly.type
_entity_poly.pdbx_seq_one_letter_code
_entity_poly.pdbx_strand_id
1 'polypeptide(L)'
;MTTDHPGTDGLGTERPGTDRLGLVGGFLSQVRERPDATALVWNGEETSYRELYERAGRERDRLARLGLTPGEPVGILATKSPAAVALVLACLLARRPFLLPSPALADSLLADLFAQAGCRQVITADGTDATVTPNPEVAAQPLAPREAAEVSFMLTTSGSTSLPKIVPLGRDAVNRFVAWAAPAFSIGPGVTVLNYAPLNFDLCLLDIWTTLAHGGRVILVDPALAARGTHLLDLLVRHDVRVVQAVPMFYGLLLDAAERRGATLPGVGHVMFSGDVIPDRTFAALPGLFPGARIHNIYGCTETNDSFVHEVDTGATEFPPVPIGRPLPGVEALILTPEGAAVEGPGSGELYVSTPFQAAGYLDRTRHADKFTGHPLGLDDRRWFRTGDLVRRDADGRLHLTGRADHQVKVRGVAVNTAEIERVLLDHPAVREAGVAAVPDPIEGRRLIAAVQTEPGSGLSSLTLRQHCARRLPRAAVPAKLRIVDEPLPKTATGKVDRKALDRLDELSTISTVTSATTAQGRTS
;
A
#
# COMPACT_ATOMS: atom_id res chain seq x y z
N MET A 1 64.07 18.89 26.55
CA MET A 1 63.27 18.89 27.77
C MET A 1 61.87 18.57 27.35
N THR A 2 61.58 17.37 27.45
CA THR A 2 60.37 16.56 27.60
C THR A 2 59.21 17.26 28.29
N THR A 3 57.99 17.16 27.73
CA THR A 3 56.83 16.91 28.56
C THR A 3 55.75 16.19 27.68
N ASP A 4 55.48 15.01 28.17
CA ASP A 4 54.38 14.11 27.76
C ASP A 4 53.01 14.76 27.79
N HIS A 5 52.17 14.32 26.86
CA HIS A 5 50.71 14.43 27.00
C HIS A 5 50.12 13.03 27.10
N PRO A 6 49.37 12.72 28.16
CA PRO A 6 48.60 11.50 28.23
C PRO A 6 47.26 11.69 27.52
N GLY A 7 46.91 10.66 26.77
CA GLY A 7 45.60 10.49 26.15
C GLY A 7 44.48 10.42 27.17
N THR A 8 43.35 10.99 26.81
CA THR A 8 42.07 10.77 27.50
C THR A 8 41.19 9.92 26.61
N ASP A 9 41.14 8.65 26.93
CA ASP A 9 40.11 7.74 26.53
C ASP A 9 38.75 8.25 27.00
N GLY A 10 38.00 8.80 26.08
CA GLY A 10 36.58 9.11 26.25
C GLY A 10 35.72 7.93 25.86
N LEU A 11 35.68 6.89 26.68
CA LEU A 11 34.61 5.87 26.58
C LEU A 11 33.28 6.53 26.90
N GLY A 12 32.58 6.92 25.85
CA GLY A 12 31.16 7.25 25.90
C GLY A 12 30.40 6.03 26.41
N THR A 13 29.89 6.12 27.62
CA THR A 13 28.94 5.18 28.19
C THR A 13 27.67 5.24 27.39
N GLU A 14 27.57 4.43 26.32
CA GLU A 14 26.31 4.08 25.71
C GLU A 14 25.42 3.42 26.77
N ARG A 15 24.31 4.07 27.11
CA ARG A 15 23.26 3.45 27.90
C ARG A 15 22.82 2.20 27.13
N PRO A 16 22.75 1.01 27.74
CA PRO A 16 22.15 -0.16 27.12
C PRO A 16 20.63 0.11 27.06
N GLY A 17 20.17 0.71 25.95
CA GLY A 17 18.79 1.12 25.76
C GLY A 17 18.06 0.18 24.86
N THR A 18 16.81 0.23 25.00
CA THR A 18 15.61 -0.11 24.29
C THR A 18 15.68 -0.09 22.74
N ASP A 19 16.72 0.40 22.10
CA ASP A 19 16.82 0.63 20.64
C ASP A 19 17.22 -0.62 19.80
N ARG A 20 17.41 -1.78 20.41
CA ARG A 20 17.92 -2.97 19.69
C ARG A 20 16.95 -4.14 19.57
N LEU A 21 15.72 -4.01 20.03
CA LEU A 21 14.72 -5.06 19.88
C LEU A 21 13.90 -4.80 18.62
N GLY A 22 14.32 -5.33 17.46
CA GLY A 22 13.48 -5.30 16.25
C GLY A 22 12.07 -5.88 16.50
N LEU A 23 11.23 -5.95 15.47
CA LEU A 23 9.82 -6.33 15.55
C LEU A 23 9.55 -7.52 16.50
N VAL A 24 10.22 -8.65 16.27
CA VAL A 24 10.01 -9.88 17.06
C VAL A 24 10.48 -9.72 18.49
N GLY A 25 11.67 -9.15 18.69
CA GLY A 25 12.23 -8.93 20.03
C GLY A 25 11.38 -7.96 20.85
N GLY A 26 10.89 -6.90 20.22
CA GLY A 26 9.97 -5.94 20.83
C GLY A 26 8.67 -6.60 21.26
N PHE A 27 8.01 -7.35 20.37
CA PHE A 27 6.80 -8.09 20.72
C PHE A 27 7.01 -9.05 21.91
N LEU A 28 8.09 -9.84 21.88
CA LEU A 28 8.43 -10.75 22.99
C LEU A 28 8.72 -10.02 24.31
N SER A 29 9.27 -8.79 24.26
CA SER A 29 9.43 -7.97 25.45
C SER A 29 8.06 -7.60 26.05
N GLN A 30 7.09 -7.17 25.20
CA GLN A 30 5.73 -6.84 25.66
C GLN A 30 5.00 -8.05 26.24
N VAL A 31 5.17 -9.23 25.66
CA VAL A 31 4.61 -10.48 26.21
C VAL A 31 5.14 -10.75 27.63
N ARG A 32 6.43 -10.45 27.89
CA ARG A 32 7.03 -10.66 29.23
C ARG A 32 6.65 -9.58 30.23
N GLU A 33 6.68 -8.31 29.80
CA GLU A 33 6.52 -7.15 30.66
C GLU A 33 5.06 -6.79 30.92
N ARG A 34 4.19 -7.02 29.92
CA ARG A 34 2.79 -6.59 29.92
C ARG A 34 1.85 -7.66 29.34
N PRO A 35 1.92 -8.91 29.83
CA PRO A 35 1.22 -10.05 29.23
C PRO A 35 -0.30 -9.86 29.12
N ASP A 36 -0.90 -9.19 30.11
CA ASP A 36 -2.34 -9.02 30.21
C ASP A 36 -2.84 -7.71 29.57
N ALA A 37 -1.92 -6.89 29.01
CA ALA A 37 -2.33 -5.71 28.24
C ALA A 37 -2.99 -6.15 26.92
N THR A 38 -4.01 -5.41 26.49
CA THR A 38 -4.71 -5.65 25.22
C THR A 38 -3.75 -5.37 24.05
N ALA A 39 -3.53 -6.38 23.22
CA ALA A 39 -2.74 -6.28 21.98
C ALA A 39 -3.63 -5.97 20.78
N LEU A 40 -4.77 -6.67 20.65
CA LEU A 40 -5.70 -6.53 19.52
C LEU A 40 -7.14 -6.33 20.04
N VAL A 41 -7.90 -5.58 19.25
CA VAL A 41 -9.37 -5.52 19.39
C VAL A 41 -9.98 -5.85 18.02
N TRP A 42 -10.94 -6.79 18.02
CA TRP A 42 -11.63 -7.25 16.82
C TRP A 42 -13.11 -7.44 17.12
N ASN A 43 -13.98 -6.67 16.46
CA ASN A 43 -15.45 -6.75 16.62
C ASN A 43 -15.91 -6.69 18.09
N GLY A 44 -15.21 -5.90 18.91
CA GLY A 44 -15.48 -5.72 20.33
C GLY A 44 -14.82 -6.76 21.27
N GLU A 45 -14.19 -7.78 20.72
CA GLU A 45 -13.41 -8.76 21.48
C GLU A 45 -11.97 -8.28 21.64
N GLU A 46 -11.43 -8.36 22.84
CA GLU A 46 -10.04 -8.05 23.16
C GLU A 46 -9.20 -9.32 23.19
N THR A 47 -7.97 -9.21 22.71
CA THR A 47 -6.94 -10.25 22.80
C THR A 47 -5.72 -9.64 23.48
N SER A 48 -5.27 -10.22 24.58
CA SER A 48 -4.08 -9.78 25.30
C SER A 48 -2.78 -10.18 24.55
N TYR A 49 -1.63 -9.60 24.95
CA TYR A 49 -0.33 -10.00 24.45
C TYR A 49 -0.02 -11.47 24.73
N ARG A 50 -0.37 -11.97 25.91
CA ARG A 50 -0.27 -13.39 26.30
C ARG A 50 -1.05 -14.28 25.36
N GLU A 51 -2.35 -14.01 25.20
CA GLU A 51 -3.25 -14.81 24.36
C GLU A 51 -2.81 -14.80 22.90
N LEU A 52 -2.36 -13.63 22.38
CA LEU A 52 -1.84 -13.52 21.02
C LEU A 52 -0.58 -14.35 20.84
N TYR A 53 0.34 -14.34 21.83
CA TYR A 53 1.55 -15.16 21.79
C TYR A 53 1.23 -16.67 21.87
N GLU A 54 0.27 -17.07 22.70
CA GLU A 54 -0.18 -18.45 22.78
C GLU A 54 -0.83 -18.94 21.48
N ARG A 55 -1.65 -18.07 20.85
CA ARG A 55 -2.22 -18.35 19.52
C ARG A 55 -1.11 -18.51 18.48
N ALA A 56 -0.14 -17.59 18.45
CA ALA A 56 1.03 -17.70 17.57
C ALA A 56 1.87 -18.96 17.86
N GLY A 57 1.97 -19.39 19.12
CA GLY A 57 2.61 -20.63 19.53
C GLY A 57 1.96 -21.87 18.89
N ARG A 58 0.62 -21.94 18.95
CA ARG A 58 -0.13 -23.04 18.30
C ARG A 58 0.08 -23.08 16.79
N GLU A 59 0.07 -21.91 16.14
CA GLU A 59 0.35 -21.82 14.70
C GLU A 59 1.80 -22.19 14.37
N ARG A 60 2.77 -21.85 15.23
CA ARG A 60 4.17 -22.27 15.07
C ARG A 60 4.32 -23.80 15.16
N ASP A 61 3.61 -24.44 16.07
CA ASP A 61 3.59 -25.90 16.18
C ASP A 61 2.93 -26.55 14.94
N ARG A 62 1.91 -25.91 14.37
CA ARG A 62 1.31 -26.30 13.09
C ARG A 62 2.32 -26.21 11.95
N LEU A 63 3.03 -25.07 11.83
CA LEU A 63 4.11 -24.87 10.85
C LEU A 63 5.20 -25.96 10.96
N ALA A 64 5.58 -26.36 12.17
CA ALA A 64 6.59 -27.39 12.39
C ALA A 64 6.15 -28.77 11.86
N ARG A 65 4.84 -29.06 11.88
CA ARG A 65 4.29 -30.33 11.36
C ARG A 65 4.24 -30.42 9.84
N LEU A 66 4.40 -29.30 9.11
CA LEU A 66 4.38 -29.30 7.64
C LEU A 66 5.61 -29.97 6.99
N GLY A 67 6.65 -30.27 7.76
CA GLY A 67 7.86 -30.90 7.24
C GLY A 67 8.66 -30.03 6.27
N LEU A 68 8.51 -28.71 6.36
CA LEU A 68 9.24 -27.75 5.52
C LEU A 68 10.70 -27.63 5.94
N THR A 69 11.61 -27.60 5.00
CA THR A 69 13.04 -27.41 5.26
C THR A 69 13.32 -25.98 5.79
N PRO A 70 14.45 -25.76 6.51
CA PRO A 70 14.85 -24.42 6.92
C PRO A 70 14.94 -23.46 5.72
N GLY A 71 14.34 -22.28 5.86
CA GLY A 71 14.32 -21.27 4.80
C GLY A 71 13.29 -21.50 3.69
N GLU A 72 12.63 -22.63 3.65
CA GLU A 72 11.55 -22.89 2.69
C GLU A 72 10.33 -22.02 3.03
N PRO A 73 9.80 -21.23 2.08
CA PRO A 73 8.70 -20.32 2.34
C PRO A 73 7.36 -21.05 2.45
N VAL A 74 6.41 -20.43 3.13
CA VAL A 74 5.02 -20.87 3.22
C VAL A 74 4.10 -19.80 2.62
N GLY A 75 3.05 -20.22 1.93
CA GLY A 75 1.97 -19.33 1.51
C GLY A 75 1.01 -19.08 2.68
N ILE A 76 0.58 -17.86 2.87
CA ILE A 76 -0.49 -17.51 3.79
C ILE A 76 -1.65 -16.92 2.98
N LEU A 77 -2.81 -17.57 3.02
CA LEU A 77 -4.02 -17.08 2.41
C LEU A 77 -5.02 -16.74 3.53
N ALA A 78 -5.12 -15.46 3.87
CA ALA A 78 -5.92 -15.04 4.99
C ALA A 78 -6.54 -13.65 4.78
N THR A 79 -7.80 -13.49 5.19
CA THR A 79 -8.39 -12.18 5.45
C THR A 79 -7.95 -11.70 6.82
N LYS A 80 -7.98 -10.38 7.02
CA LYS A 80 -7.59 -9.75 8.28
C LYS A 80 -8.47 -10.26 9.44
N SER A 81 -7.82 -10.76 10.47
CA SER A 81 -8.44 -11.25 11.72
C SER A 81 -7.36 -11.47 12.79
N PRO A 82 -7.70 -11.62 14.07
CA PRO A 82 -6.73 -12.00 15.11
C PRO A 82 -6.00 -13.31 14.82
N ALA A 83 -6.68 -14.29 14.21
CA ALA A 83 -6.07 -15.56 13.80
C ALA A 83 -5.03 -15.35 12.70
N ALA A 84 -5.32 -14.51 11.71
CA ALA A 84 -4.37 -14.17 10.66
C ALA A 84 -3.14 -13.42 11.20
N VAL A 85 -3.31 -12.50 12.15
CA VAL A 85 -2.19 -11.83 12.83
C VAL A 85 -1.34 -12.84 13.62
N ALA A 86 -1.96 -13.77 14.33
CA ALA A 86 -1.26 -14.83 15.07
C ALA A 86 -0.46 -15.77 14.13
N LEU A 87 -1.01 -16.11 12.96
CA LEU A 87 -0.33 -16.93 11.95
C LEU A 87 0.90 -16.21 11.37
N VAL A 88 0.79 -14.92 11.05
CA VAL A 88 1.94 -14.11 10.60
C VAL A 88 3.00 -14.02 11.71
N LEU A 89 2.60 -13.76 12.96
CA LEU A 89 3.53 -13.77 14.12
C LEU A 89 4.22 -15.12 14.27
N ALA A 90 3.52 -16.23 14.05
CA ALA A 90 4.12 -17.58 14.12
C ALA A 90 5.24 -17.74 13.09
N CYS A 91 5.04 -17.27 11.86
CA CYS A 91 6.07 -17.27 10.82
C CYS A 91 7.28 -16.40 11.22
N LEU A 92 7.03 -15.19 11.73
CA LEU A 92 8.08 -14.28 12.18
C LEU A 92 8.89 -14.89 13.36
N LEU A 93 8.21 -15.48 14.35
CA LEU A 93 8.83 -16.15 15.50
C LEU A 93 9.64 -17.38 15.09
N ALA A 94 9.16 -18.11 14.07
CA ALA A 94 9.85 -19.27 13.51
C ALA A 94 10.97 -18.90 12.51
N ARG A 95 11.16 -17.59 12.23
CA ARG A 95 12.03 -17.09 11.15
C ARG A 95 11.75 -17.76 9.81
N ARG A 96 10.47 -18.00 9.53
CA ARG A 96 10.01 -18.65 8.29
C ARG A 96 9.57 -17.58 7.30
N PRO A 97 10.19 -17.50 6.11
CA PRO A 97 9.70 -16.65 5.04
C PRO A 97 8.26 -17.03 4.68
N PHE A 98 7.44 -16.05 4.36
CA PHE A 98 6.07 -16.32 3.92
C PHE A 98 5.63 -15.33 2.84
N LEU A 99 4.80 -15.82 1.93
CA LEU A 99 4.12 -14.98 0.95
C LEU A 99 2.68 -14.71 1.42
N LEU A 100 2.33 -13.44 1.50
CA LEU A 100 1.01 -12.96 1.92
C LEU A 100 0.34 -12.18 0.77
N PRO A 101 -0.29 -12.83 -0.22
CA PRO A 101 -0.99 -12.17 -1.30
C PRO A 101 -2.39 -11.71 -0.87
N SER A 102 -3.03 -10.89 -1.70
CA SER A 102 -4.45 -10.56 -1.51
C SER A 102 -5.33 -11.80 -1.70
N PRO A 103 -6.18 -12.16 -0.75
CA PRO A 103 -7.10 -13.28 -0.90
C PRO A 103 -8.22 -13.03 -1.93
N ALA A 104 -8.33 -11.79 -2.44
CA ALA A 104 -9.31 -11.43 -3.48
C ALA A 104 -8.78 -11.68 -4.91
N LEU A 105 -7.56 -12.18 -5.08
CA LEU A 105 -7.03 -12.58 -6.38
C LEU A 105 -7.71 -13.86 -6.86
N ALA A 106 -7.74 -14.05 -8.19
CA ALA A 106 -8.23 -15.29 -8.78
C ALA A 106 -7.34 -16.48 -8.36
N ASP A 107 -7.94 -17.67 -8.18
CA ASP A 107 -7.24 -18.87 -7.73
C ASP A 107 -6.03 -19.24 -8.59
N SER A 108 -6.12 -19.05 -9.92
CA SER A 108 -5.00 -19.27 -10.83
C SER A 108 -3.82 -18.32 -10.56
N LEU A 109 -4.09 -17.04 -10.29
CA LEU A 109 -3.05 -16.08 -9.94
C LEU A 109 -2.43 -16.37 -8.57
N LEU A 110 -3.23 -16.82 -7.61
CA LEU A 110 -2.72 -17.26 -6.30
C LEU A 110 -1.80 -18.48 -6.44
N ALA A 111 -2.21 -19.48 -7.24
CA ALA A 111 -1.38 -20.65 -7.52
C ALA A 111 -0.05 -20.28 -8.16
N ASP A 112 -0.07 -19.40 -9.17
CA ASP A 112 1.14 -18.91 -9.84
C ASP A 112 2.06 -18.14 -8.89
N LEU A 113 1.51 -17.28 -8.03
CA LEU A 113 2.28 -16.52 -7.04
C LEU A 113 2.94 -17.43 -6.01
N PHE A 114 2.21 -18.43 -5.48
CA PHE A 114 2.76 -19.37 -4.53
C PHE A 114 3.83 -20.25 -5.18
N ALA A 115 3.61 -20.70 -6.43
CA ALA A 115 4.61 -21.43 -7.19
C ALA A 115 5.87 -20.60 -7.42
N GLN A 116 5.73 -19.34 -7.84
CA GLN A 116 6.86 -18.42 -8.04
C GLN A 116 7.65 -18.19 -6.75
N ALA A 117 6.95 -18.08 -5.60
CA ALA A 117 7.60 -17.94 -4.31
C ALA A 117 8.24 -19.22 -3.78
N GLY A 118 8.04 -20.37 -4.43
CA GLY A 118 8.48 -21.66 -3.96
C GLY A 118 7.70 -22.19 -2.75
N CYS A 119 6.47 -21.70 -2.54
CA CYS A 119 5.60 -22.15 -1.47
C CYS A 119 4.97 -23.49 -1.85
N ARG A 120 5.43 -24.60 -1.28
CA ARG A 120 4.79 -25.93 -1.48
C ARG A 120 3.55 -26.12 -0.61
N GLN A 121 3.43 -25.35 0.46
CA GLN A 121 2.31 -25.40 1.39
C GLN A 121 1.69 -24.00 1.54
N VAL A 122 0.36 -23.95 1.58
CA VAL A 122 -0.41 -22.74 1.88
C VAL A 122 -1.24 -22.99 3.12
N ILE A 123 -1.21 -22.05 4.04
CA ILE A 123 -1.95 -22.09 5.30
C ILE A 123 -3.01 -21.01 5.30
N THR A 124 -4.21 -21.35 5.74
CA THR A 124 -5.28 -20.38 5.98
C THR A 124 -5.46 -20.13 7.48
N ALA A 125 -6.03 -19.00 7.85
CA ALA A 125 -6.30 -18.66 9.23
C ALA A 125 -7.47 -19.47 9.83
N ASP A 126 -8.26 -20.16 9.01
CA ASP A 126 -9.35 -21.05 9.42
C ASP A 126 -8.87 -22.48 9.81
N GLY A 127 -7.58 -22.73 9.66
CA GLY A 127 -6.99 -24.03 10.01
C GLY A 127 -6.81 -24.99 8.85
N THR A 128 -7.19 -24.60 7.64
CA THR A 128 -7.02 -25.44 6.44
C THR A 128 -5.59 -25.35 5.91
N ASP A 129 -5.01 -26.47 5.51
CA ASP A 129 -3.71 -26.56 4.82
C ASP A 129 -3.95 -27.10 3.41
N ALA A 130 -3.28 -26.50 2.43
CA ALA A 130 -3.33 -26.92 1.05
C ALA A 130 -1.92 -27.04 0.46
N THR A 131 -1.71 -28.06 -0.36
CA THR A 131 -0.47 -28.22 -1.11
C THR A 131 -0.60 -27.51 -2.44
N VAL A 132 0.37 -26.68 -2.79
CA VAL A 132 0.44 -26.03 -4.10
C VAL A 132 1.10 -26.98 -5.10
N THR A 133 0.42 -27.26 -6.20
CA THR A 133 1.03 -27.93 -7.33
C THR A 133 1.78 -26.89 -8.17
N PRO A 134 3.10 -27.04 -8.36
CA PRO A 134 3.86 -26.10 -9.17
C PRO A 134 3.31 -26.00 -10.59
N ASN A 135 3.09 -24.80 -11.08
CA ASN A 135 2.81 -24.55 -12.49
C ASN A 135 4.15 -24.57 -13.25
N PRO A 136 4.38 -25.47 -14.22
CA PRO A 136 5.65 -25.57 -14.94
C PRO A 136 5.96 -24.32 -15.81
N GLU A 137 4.95 -23.52 -16.13
CA GLU A 137 5.13 -22.26 -16.87
C GLU A 137 5.61 -21.12 -15.97
N VAL A 138 5.45 -21.25 -14.65
CA VAL A 138 5.91 -20.27 -13.67
C VAL A 138 7.19 -20.83 -13.03
N ALA A 139 8.32 -20.30 -13.47
CA ALA A 139 9.61 -20.71 -12.91
C ALA A 139 9.66 -20.36 -11.41
N ALA A 140 9.66 -21.37 -10.57
CA ALA A 140 9.96 -21.20 -9.16
C ALA A 140 11.43 -20.73 -9.04
N GLN A 141 11.62 -19.54 -8.46
CA GLN A 141 12.94 -19.05 -8.09
C GLN A 141 13.04 -19.03 -6.56
N PRO A 142 13.31 -20.19 -5.94
CA PRO A 142 13.41 -20.25 -4.49
C PRO A 142 14.53 -19.31 -4.04
N LEU A 143 14.27 -18.56 -2.98
CA LEU A 143 15.32 -17.79 -2.31
C LEU A 143 16.45 -18.73 -1.91
N ALA A 144 17.69 -18.31 -2.13
CA ALA A 144 18.82 -19.03 -1.58
C ALA A 144 18.66 -19.14 -0.04
N PRO A 145 19.06 -20.23 0.61
CA PRO A 145 18.82 -20.44 2.04
C PRO A 145 19.27 -19.29 2.94
N ARG A 146 20.39 -18.63 2.60
CA ARG A 146 20.88 -17.43 3.31
C ARG A 146 19.95 -16.24 3.12
N GLU A 147 19.49 -15.98 1.90
CA GLU A 147 18.56 -14.90 1.60
C GLU A 147 17.19 -15.14 2.25
N ALA A 148 16.70 -16.37 2.20
CA ALA A 148 15.45 -16.75 2.84
C ALA A 148 15.46 -16.51 4.34
N ALA A 149 16.59 -16.76 5.01
CA ALA A 149 16.76 -16.51 6.44
C ALA A 149 16.70 -15.01 6.81
N GLU A 150 16.94 -14.13 5.85
CA GLU A 150 16.92 -12.66 6.03
C GLU A 150 15.57 -12.03 5.71
N VAL A 151 14.65 -12.75 5.04
CA VAL A 151 13.32 -12.24 4.68
C VAL A 151 12.34 -12.35 5.85
N SER A 152 11.59 -11.28 6.11
CA SER A 152 10.48 -11.27 7.06
C SER A 152 9.13 -11.45 6.35
N PHE A 153 8.87 -10.65 5.30
CA PHE A 153 7.61 -10.64 4.57
C PHE A 153 7.89 -10.78 3.07
N MET A 154 7.02 -11.47 2.35
CA MET A 154 6.89 -11.31 0.92
C MET A 154 5.48 -10.77 0.64
N LEU A 155 5.42 -9.54 0.15
CA LEU A 155 4.18 -8.87 -0.22
C LEU A 155 4.06 -8.82 -1.75
N THR A 156 2.88 -8.51 -2.26
CA THR A 156 2.66 -8.41 -3.70
C THR A 156 2.26 -7.00 -4.10
N THR A 157 2.83 -6.53 -5.21
CA THR A 157 2.44 -5.27 -5.85
C THR A 157 1.90 -5.53 -7.24
N SER A 158 1.01 -4.66 -7.73
CA SER A 158 0.51 -4.75 -9.10
C SER A 158 1.68 -4.59 -10.09
N GLY A 159 1.82 -5.56 -11.00
CA GLY A 159 2.80 -5.52 -12.06
C GLY A 159 2.29 -4.81 -13.31
N SER A 160 3.20 -4.46 -14.23
CA SER A 160 2.85 -4.12 -15.62
C SER A 160 2.52 -5.36 -16.46
N THR A 161 2.62 -6.54 -15.87
CA THR A 161 2.28 -7.85 -16.44
C THR A 161 1.11 -8.45 -15.66
N SER A 162 0.46 -9.47 -16.22
CA SER A 162 -0.70 -10.14 -15.61
C SER A 162 -0.44 -10.73 -14.21
N LEU A 163 0.82 -11.07 -13.90
CA LEU A 163 1.20 -11.62 -12.60
C LEU A 163 1.77 -10.51 -11.69
N PRO A 164 1.21 -10.31 -10.47
CA PRO A 164 1.74 -9.37 -9.50
C PRO A 164 3.21 -9.66 -9.15
N LYS A 165 3.97 -8.60 -8.85
CA LYS A 165 5.37 -8.73 -8.44
C LYS A 165 5.44 -9.10 -6.96
N ILE A 166 6.36 -10.00 -6.62
CA ILE A 166 6.64 -10.38 -5.23
C ILE A 166 7.82 -9.54 -4.71
N VAL A 167 7.59 -8.83 -3.62
CA VAL A 167 8.57 -7.96 -2.94
C VAL A 167 9.00 -8.61 -1.63
N PRO A 168 10.21 -9.19 -1.55
CA PRO A 168 10.77 -9.72 -0.31
C PRO A 168 11.28 -8.56 0.57
N LEU A 169 10.67 -8.35 1.72
CA LEU A 169 11.10 -7.36 2.72
C LEU A 169 12.05 -8.02 3.71
N GLY A 170 13.27 -7.53 3.75
CA GLY A 170 14.32 -8.02 4.65
C GLY A 170 14.04 -7.65 6.11
N ARG A 171 14.47 -8.52 7.02
CA ARG A 171 14.29 -8.33 8.47
C ARG A 171 14.90 -7.03 8.97
N ASP A 172 16.11 -6.71 8.51
CA ASP A 172 16.78 -5.50 8.91
C ASP A 172 16.07 -4.23 8.42
N ALA A 173 15.54 -4.26 7.20
CA ALA A 173 14.74 -3.17 6.66
C ALA A 173 13.46 -2.95 7.48
N VAL A 174 12.75 -4.04 7.80
CA VAL A 174 11.55 -4.00 8.66
C VAL A 174 11.88 -3.51 10.06
N ASN A 175 12.98 -3.98 10.67
CA ASN A 175 13.38 -3.55 12.01
C ASN A 175 13.75 -2.06 12.05
N ARG A 176 14.45 -1.55 11.03
CA ARG A 176 14.75 -0.11 10.92
C ARG A 176 13.49 0.72 10.76
N PHE A 177 12.52 0.23 9.97
CA PHE A 177 11.23 0.89 9.83
C PHE A 177 10.48 0.97 11.16
N VAL A 178 10.37 -0.16 11.87
CA VAL A 178 9.70 -0.25 13.18
C VAL A 178 10.36 0.69 14.20
N ALA A 179 11.69 0.74 14.22
CA ALA A 179 12.47 1.62 15.11
C ALA A 179 12.28 3.11 14.79
N TRP A 180 12.09 3.46 13.51
CA TRP A 180 11.81 4.83 13.09
C TRP A 180 10.35 5.22 13.37
N ALA A 181 9.37 4.36 13.01
CA ALA A 181 7.96 4.70 13.03
C ALA A 181 7.41 4.92 14.45
N ALA A 182 7.87 4.12 15.42
CA ALA A 182 7.34 4.20 16.78
C ALA A 182 7.58 5.59 17.43
N PRO A 183 8.79 6.15 17.50
CA PRO A 183 8.99 7.50 18.04
C PRO A 183 8.39 8.60 17.14
N ALA A 184 8.39 8.42 15.81
CA ALA A 184 7.87 9.42 14.87
C ALA A 184 6.37 9.68 15.10
N PHE A 185 5.61 8.65 15.44
CA PHE A 185 4.15 8.72 15.63
C PHE A 185 3.74 8.43 17.08
N SER A 186 4.67 8.55 18.02
CA SER A 186 4.42 8.37 19.46
C SER A 186 3.75 7.03 19.81
N ILE A 187 4.08 5.96 19.05
CA ILE A 187 3.52 4.62 19.27
C ILE A 187 4.26 3.95 20.44
N GLY A 188 3.50 3.52 21.43
CA GLY A 188 4.04 2.89 22.64
C GLY A 188 2.96 2.34 23.55
N PRO A 189 3.33 1.94 24.78
CA PRO A 189 2.37 1.41 25.74
C PRO A 189 1.19 2.34 26.00
N GLY A 190 -0.04 1.79 25.89
CA GLY A 190 -1.27 2.52 26.08
C GLY A 190 -1.76 3.33 24.86
N VAL A 191 -0.98 3.39 23.78
CA VAL A 191 -1.40 4.05 22.53
C VAL A 191 -2.26 3.10 21.71
N THR A 192 -3.40 3.60 21.25
CA THR A 192 -4.31 2.85 20.37
C THR A 192 -4.13 3.29 18.93
N VAL A 193 -3.86 2.34 18.05
CA VAL A 193 -3.69 2.53 16.60
C VAL A 193 -4.81 1.82 15.85
N LEU A 194 -5.42 2.50 14.87
CA LEU A 194 -6.40 1.88 13.98
C LEU A 194 -5.69 1.23 12.79
N ASN A 195 -5.92 -0.05 12.55
CA ASN A 195 -5.53 -0.70 11.32
C ASN A 195 -6.70 -0.79 10.34
N TYR A 196 -6.69 0.07 9.33
CA TYR A 196 -7.66 0.07 8.24
C TYR A 196 -7.21 -0.82 7.06
N ALA A 197 -5.94 -0.77 6.72
CA ALA A 197 -5.38 -1.47 5.56
C ALA A 197 -5.61 -3.00 5.61
N PRO A 198 -5.79 -3.66 4.45
CA PRO A 198 -5.73 -5.13 4.38
C PRO A 198 -4.39 -5.67 4.88
N LEU A 199 -4.39 -6.88 5.45
CA LEU A 199 -3.21 -7.45 6.10
C LEU A 199 -1.99 -7.62 5.16
N ASN A 200 -2.24 -7.80 3.87
CA ASN A 200 -1.23 -7.95 2.83
C ASN A 200 -0.65 -6.61 2.31
N PHE A 201 -0.98 -5.48 2.93
CA PHE A 201 -0.43 -4.17 2.60
C PHE A 201 0.72 -3.79 3.53
N ASP A 202 1.69 -3.07 2.99
CA ASP A 202 2.86 -2.55 3.72
C ASP A 202 2.50 -1.53 4.82
N LEU A 203 1.37 -0.82 4.71
CA LEU A 203 0.86 0.03 5.78
C LEU A 203 0.71 -0.71 7.11
N CYS A 204 0.47 -2.03 7.08
CA CYS A 204 0.41 -2.85 8.29
C CYS A 204 1.74 -2.91 9.05
N LEU A 205 2.87 -2.52 8.43
CA LEU A 205 4.16 -2.42 9.14
C LEU A 205 4.10 -1.38 10.25
N LEU A 206 3.42 -0.25 10.02
CA LEU A 206 3.17 0.75 11.04
C LEU A 206 2.01 0.33 11.96
N ASP A 207 0.83 0.10 11.37
CA ASP A 207 -0.42 -0.04 12.13
C ASP A 207 -0.41 -1.24 13.08
N ILE A 208 0.06 -2.41 12.61
CA ILE A 208 0.03 -3.67 13.36
C ILE A 208 1.41 -3.93 13.96
N TRP A 209 2.43 -4.03 13.11
CA TRP A 209 3.69 -4.62 13.52
C TRP A 209 4.51 -3.71 14.40
N THR A 210 4.58 -2.40 14.09
CA THR A 210 5.23 -1.41 14.97
C THR A 210 4.48 -1.29 16.28
N THR A 211 3.14 -1.25 16.23
CA THR A 211 2.31 -1.13 17.44
C THR A 211 2.50 -2.30 18.38
N LEU A 212 2.47 -3.53 17.87
CA LEU A 212 2.68 -4.74 18.69
C LEU A 212 4.11 -4.83 19.23
N ALA A 213 5.11 -4.39 18.48
CA ALA A 213 6.51 -4.38 18.95
C ALA A 213 6.75 -3.39 20.11
N HIS A 214 5.94 -2.32 20.18
CA HIS A 214 6.13 -1.24 21.15
C HIS A 214 5.06 -1.18 22.26
N GLY A 215 4.20 -2.21 22.39
CA GLY A 215 3.26 -2.33 23.52
C GLY A 215 1.98 -1.51 23.37
N GLY A 216 1.67 -1.04 22.17
CA GLY A 216 0.40 -0.39 21.86
C GLY A 216 -0.73 -1.39 21.66
N ARG A 217 -1.93 -0.88 21.38
CA ARG A 217 -3.15 -1.64 21.12
C ARG A 217 -3.62 -1.38 19.69
N VAL A 218 -3.87 -2.44 18.92
CA VAL A 218 -4.35 -2.35 17.54
C VAL A 218 -5.86 -2.59 17.48
N ILE A 219 -6.59 -1.66 16.88
CA ILE A 219 -7.99 -1.86 16.52
C ILE A 219 -8.03 -2.35 15.06
N LEU A 220 -8.37 -3.60 14.86
CA LEU A 220 -8.51 -4.18 13.54
C LEU A 220 -9.89 -3.86 12.95
N VAL A 221 -9.93 -3.15 11.82
CA VAL A 221 -11.18 -2.91 11.10
C VAL A 221 -11.57 -4.16 10.31
N ASP A 222 -12.78 -4.66 10.54
CA ASP A 222 -13.34 -5.77 9.78
C ASP A 222 -13.50 -5.37 8.31
N PRO A 223 -12.90 -6.12 7.34
CA PRO A 223 -13.01 -5.82 5.92
C PRO A 223 -14.47 -5.72 5.42
N ALA A 224 -15.39 -6.49 6.00
CA ALA A 224 -16.81 -6.43 5.65
C ALA A 224 -17.48 -5.10 6.05
N LEU A 225 -16.91 -4.40 7.01
CA LEU A 225 -17.41 -3.13 7.56
C LEU A 225 -16.56 -1.91 7.18
N ALA A 226 -15.44 -2.12 6.47
CA ALA A 226 -14.47 -1.09 6.15
C ALA A 226 -15.04 0.07 5.29
N ALA A 227 -16.11 -0.17 4.52
CA ALA A 227 -16.78 0.87 3.74
C ALA A 227 -17.89 1.62 4.52
N ARG A 228 -18.12 1.31 5.80
CA ARG A 228 -19.16 1.93 6.62
C ARG A 228 -18.59 3.05 7.49
N GLY A 229 -18.67 4.30 7.03
CA GLY A 229 -18.13 5.46 7.77
C GLY A 229 -18.64 5.58 9.22
N THR A 230 -19.91 5.22 9.50
CA THR A 230 -20.45 5.21 10.86
C THR A 230 -19.75 4.19 11.77
N HIS A 231 -19.43 3.00 11.25
CA HIS A 231 -18.67 1.99 11.97
C HIS A 231 -17.24 2.46 12.26
N LEU A 232 -16.59 3.09 11.28
CA LEU A 232 -15.24 3.66 11.45
C LEU A 232 -15.23 4.74 12.53
N LEU A 233 -16.22 5.65 12.52
CA LEU A 233 -16.38 6.67 13.54
C LEU A 233 -16.60 6.06 14.94
N ASP A 234 -17.46 5.05 15.04
CA ASP A 234 -17.72 4.36 16.32
C ASP A 234 -16.46 3.69 16.89
N LEU A 235 -15.61 3.09 16.03
CA LEU A 235 -14.34 2.50 16.46
C LEU A 235 -13.38 3.56 17.02
N LEU A 236 -13.23 4.69 16.30
CA LEU A 236 -12.35 5.78 16.72
C LEU A 236 -12.73 6.35 18.09
N VAL A 237 -14.03 6.59 18.31
CA VAL A 237 -14.56 7.14 19.55
C VAL A 237 -14.49 6.12 20.69
N ARG A 238 -15.02 4.91 20.45
CA ARG A 238 -15.14 3.87 21.50
C ARG A 238 -13.80 3.44 22.08
N HIS A 239 -12.77 3.38 21.23
CA HIS A 239 -11.48 2.82 21.61
C HIS A 239 -10.40 3.87 21.86
N ASP A 240 -10.75 5.17 21.88
CA ASP A 240 -9.82 6.28 22.09
C ASP A 240 -8.59 6.16 21.19
N VAL A 241 -8.83 6.05 19.87
CA VAL A 241 -7.77 5.89 18.87
C VAL A 241 -6.92 7.15 18.82
N ARG A 242 -5.60 6.98 18.89
CA ARG A 242 -4.61 8.06 18.89
C ARG A 242 -3.88 8.22 17.55
N VAL A 243 -3.74 7.14 16.80
CA VAL A 243 -3.01 7.12 15.54
C VAL A 243 -3.86 6.47 14.47
N VAL A 244 -3.99 7.15 13.32
CA VAL A 244 -4.74 6.67 12.16
C VAL A 244 -3.88 6.83 10.92
N GLN A 245 -3.58 5.72 10.25
CA GLN A 245 -2.99 5.69 8.92
C GLN A 245 -3.97 5.05 7.95
N ALA A 246 -4.31 5.74 6.86
CA ALA A 246 -5.24 5.20 5.88
C ALA A 246 -5.09 5.86 4.51
N VAL A 247 -5.70 5.23 3.50
CA VAL A 247 -5.87 5.84 2.18
C VAL A 247 -6.92 6.96 2.23
N PRO A 248 -6.88 7.94 1.33
CA PRO A 248 -7.80 9.09 1.33
C PRO A 248 -9.29 8.74 1.39
N MET A 249 -9.70 7.62 0.76
CA MET A 249 -11.09 7.15 0.80
C MET A 249 -11.61 6.93 2.23
N PHE A 250 -10.77 6.45 3.15
CA PHE A 250 -11.14 6.28 4.56
C PHE A 250 -11.62 7.60 5.17
N TYR A 251 -10.88 8.67 4.94
CA TYR A 251 -11.18 9.99 5.50
C TYR A 251 -12.46 10.58 4.90
N GLY A 252 -12.72 10.35 3.61
CA GLY A 252 -13.99 10.74 2.98
C GLY A 252 -15.20 10.06 3.63
N LEU A 253 -15.14 8.73 3.83
CA LEU A 253 -16.19 7.96 4.50
C LEU A 253 -16.40 8.41 5.95
N LEU A 254 -15.32 8.69 6.66
CA LEU A 254 -15.34 9.14 8.04
C LEU A 254 -15.93 10.53 8.16
N LEU A 255 -15.53 11.47 7.27
CA LEU A 255 -16.04 12.84 7.23
C LEU A 255 -17.56 12.85 7.04
N ASP A 256 -18.06 12.13 6.04
CA ASP A 256 -19.50 12.05 5.78
C ASP A 256 -20.30 11.51 6.99
N ALA A 257 -19.72 10.58 7.76
CA ALA A 257 -20.34 10.06 8.97
C ALA A 257 -20.27 11.05 10.14
N ALA A 258 -19.13 11.74 10.28
CA ALA A 258 -18.92 12.73 11.34
C ALA A 258 -19.80 13.98 11.13
N GLU A 259 -19.93 14.49 9.90
CA GLU A 259 -20.83 15.60 9.56
C GLU A 259 -22.28 15.29 9.93
N ARG A 260 -22.77 14.08 9.61
CA ARG A 260 -24.15 13.65 9.98
C ARG A 260 -24.39 13.57 11.49
N ARG A 261 -23.34 13.36 12.29
CA ARG A 261 -23.45 13.26 13.77
C ARG A 261 -23.01 14.52 14.50
N GLY A 262 -22.49 15.52 13.81
CA GLY A 262 -21.88 16.70 14.42
C GLY A 262 -20.66 16.32 15.30
N ALA A 263 -19.90 15.30 14.90
CA ALA A 263 -18.82 14.75 15.71
C ALA A 263 -17.46 15.28 15.28
N THR A 264 -16.56 15.45 16.26
CA THR A 264 -15.12 15.70 16.06
C THR A 264 -14.32 14.67 16.83
N LEU A 265 -13.05 14.50 16.50
CA LEU A 265 -12.16 13.46 17.03
C LEU A 265 -10.91 14.08 17.67
N PRO A 266 -11.05 14.86 18.76
CA PRO A 266 -9.93 15.55 19.41
C PRO A 266 -8.94 14.60 20.09
N GLY A 267 -9.31 13.33 20.30
CA GLY A 267 -8.43 12.31 20.86
C GLY A 267 -7.36 11.81 19.91
N VAL A 268 -7.55 11.95 18.59
CA VAL A 268 -6.57 11.52 17.60
C VAL A 268 -5.39 12.49 17.58
N GLY A 269 -4.18 11.98 17.81
CA GLY A 269 -2.96 12.78 17.82
C GLY A 269 -2.21 12.79 16.48
N HIS A 270 -2.29 11.70 15.72
CA HIS A 270 -1.66 11.59 14.41
C HIS A 270 -2.64 11.07 13.36
N VAL A 271 -2.73 11.81 12.25
CA VAL A 271 -3.52 11.48 11.06
C VAL A 271 -2.55 11.36 9.89
N MET A 272 -2.51 10.21 9.23
CA MET A 272 -1.62 9.96 8.11
C MET A 272 -2.42 9.49 6.91
N PHE A 273 -2.38 10.22 5.80
CA PHE A 273 -2.90 9.75 4.53
C PHE A 273 -1.77 9.37 3.59
N SER A 274 -1.94 8.26 2.91
CA SER A 274 -0.94 7.68 2.00
C SER A 274 -1.61 6.92 0.87
N GLY A 275 -0.86 6.65 -0.17
CA GLY A 275 -1.26 5.68 -1.18
C GLY A 275 -2.07 6.25 -2.33
N ASP A 276 -2.68 7.43 -2.23
CA ASP A 276 -3.44 8.07 -3.30
C ASP A 276 -3.50 9.60 -3.09
N VAL A 277 -4.05 10.32 -4.08
CA VAL A 277 -4.30 11.75 -3.97
C VAL A 277 -5.53 11.99 -3.09
N ILE A 278 -5.38 12.84 -2.08
CA ILE A 278 -6.50 13.20 -1.22
C ILE A 278 -7.40 14.24 -1.92
N PRO A 279 -8.74 14.05 -1.96
CA PRO A 279 -9.66 15.04 -2.52
C PRO A 279 -9.66 16.33 -1.71
N ASP A 280 -9.79 17.48 -2.40
CA ASP A 280 -9.73 18.83 -1.82
C ASP A 280 -10.71 19.03 -0.66
N ARG A 281 -11.97 18.60 -0.83
CA ARG A 281 -13.00 18.67 0.23
C ARG A 281 -12.56 17.88 1.47
N THR A 282 -12.06 16.67 1.27
CA THR A 282 -11.63 15.82 2.38
C THR A 282 -10.44 16.45 3.09
N PHE A 283 -9.44 16.91 2.34
CA PHE A 283 -8.25 17.55 2.89
C PHE A 283 -8.60 18.79 3.73
N ALA A 284 -9.41 19.69 3.18
CA ALA A 284 -9.82 20.92 3.86
C ALA A 284 -10.59 20.66 5.17
N ALA A 285 -11.26 19.52 5.29
CA ALA A 285 -12.05 19.16 6.47
C ALA A 285 -11.23 18.46 7.58
N LEU A 286 -10.03 17.93 7.27
CA LEU A 286 -9.24 17.18 8.26
C LEU A 286 -8.95 17.97 9.54
N PRO A 287 -8.51 19.24 9.52
CA PRO A 287 -8.24 19.99 10.75
C PRO A 287 -9.47 20.17 11.64
N GLY A 288 -10.65 20.35 11.05
CA GLY A 288 -11.92 20.47 11.77
C GLY A 288 -12.39 19.13 12.35
N LEU A 289 -12.18 18.04 11.65
CA LEU A 289 -12.53 16.70 12.10
C LEU A 289 -11.59 16.20 13.22
N PHE A 290 -10.31 16.53 13.14
CA PHE A 290 -9.25 16.10 14.07
C PHE A 290 -8.57 17.32 14.73
N PRO A 291 -9.28 18.07 15.57
CA PRO A 291 -8.71 19.28 16.18
C PRO A 291 -7.52 18.93 17.07
N GLY A 292 -6.37 19.53 16.78
CA GLY A 292 -5.12 19.29 17.50
C GLY A 292 -4.29 18.09 17.02
N ALA A 293 -4.74 17.33 16.02
CA ALA A 293 -3.93 16.27 15.41
C ALA A 293 -2.81 16.85 14.52
N ARG A 294 -1.65 16.18 14.52
CA ARG A 294 -0.64 16.36 13.47
C ARG A 294 -1.07 15.56 12.24
N ILE A 295 -1.21 16.26 11.13
CA ILE A 295 -1.68 15.69 9.86
C ILE A 295 -0.48 15.51 8.94
N HIS A 296 -0.33 14.32 8.37
CA HIS A 296 0.82 13.97 7.55
C HIS A 296 0.39 13.37 6.21
N ASN A 297 1.02 13.83 5.12
CA ASN A 297 1.05 13.12 3.86
C ASN A 297 2.28 12.22 3.83
N ILE A 298 2.07 10.92 3.69
CA ILE A 298 3.14 9.92 3.63
C ILE A 298 3.26 9.42 2.20
N TYR A 299 4.47 9.45 1.65
CA TYR A 299 4.77 8.90 0.34
C TYR A 299 5.71 7.71 0.45
N GLY A 300 5.32 6.62 -0.18
CA GLY A 300 6.10 5.40 -0.30
C GLY A 300 5.46 4.39 -1.24
N CYS A 301 6.09 3.25 -1.37
CA CYS A 301 5.59 2.08 -2.06
C CYS A 301 6.14 0.83 -1.39
N THR A 302 5.58 -0.33 -1.66
CA THR A 302 5.98 -1.59 -1.00
C THR A 302 7.48 -1.90 -1.18
N GLU A 303 8.07 -1.49 -2.29
CA GLU A 303 9.48 -1.71 -2.61
C GLU A 303 10.43 -0.89 -1.72
N THR A 304 9.99 0.27 -1.26
CA THR A 304 10.83 1.23 -0.49
C THR A 304 10.28 1.58 0.87
N ASN A 305 9.06 1.12 1.16
CA ASN A 305 8.28 1.51 2.33
C ASN A 305 8.04 3.03 2.36
N ASP A 306 7.68 3.61 3.52
CA ASP A 306 7.58 5.06 3.65
C ASP A 306 8.95 5.69 3.37
N SER A 307 8.98 6.67 2.49
CA SER A 307 10.21 7.31 2.04
C SER A 307 10.22 8.81 2.28
N PHE A 308 9.04 9.45 2.23
CA PHE A 308 8.88 10.89 2.46
C PHE A 308 7.71 11.16 3.36
N VAL A 309 7.81 12.25 4.11
CA VAL A 309 6.75 12.77 4.95
C VAL A 309 6.60 14.28 4.75
N HIS A 310 5.36 14.73 4.65
CA HIS A 310 4.98 16.13 4.74
C HIS A 310 4.02 16.31 5.92
N GLU A 311 4.40 17.09 6.90
CA GLU A 311 3.49 17.52 7.95
C GLU A 311 2.74 18.77 7.47
N VAL A 312 1.41 18.65 7.43
CA VAL A 312 0.53 19.70 6.96
C VAL A 312 0.49 20.84 7.98
N ASP A 313 0.76 22.06 7.53
CA ASP A 313 0.57 23.25 8.36
C ASP A 313 -0.94 23.58 8.40
N THR A 314 -1.60 23.16 9.49
CA THR A 314 -3.04 23.40 9.68
C THR A 314 -3.38 24.87 9.95
N GLY A 315 -2.39 25.73 10.20
CA GLY A 315 -2.55 27.19 10.34
C GLY A 315 -2.39 27.95 9.02
N ALA A 316 -1.80 27.33 8.02
CA ALA A 316 -1.63 27.90 6.69
C ALA A 316 -2.72 27.42 5.74
N THR A 317 -2.99 28.21 4.68
CA THR A 317 -3.89 27.78 3.61
C THR A 317 -3.10 26.91 2.63
N GLU A 318 -2.89 25.64 2.96
CA GLU A 318 -2.40 24.64 2.00
C GLU A 318 -3.59 24.09 1.20
N PHE A 319 -3.38 23.93 -0.12
CA PHE A 319 -4.35 23.32 -1.02
C PHE A 319 -3.70 22.16 -1.78
N PRO A 320 -4.44 21.11 -2.13
CA PRO A 320 -3.96 20.07 -3.03
C PRO A 320 -3.47 20.63 -4.39
N PRO A 321 -2.45 20.01 -5.00
CA PRO A 321 -1.79 18.79 -4.55
C PRO A 321 -0.81 19.01 -3.41
N VAL A 322 -1.05 18.32 -2.28
CA VAL A 322 -0.19 18.39 -1.10
C VAL A 322 1.20 17.84 -1.44
N PRO A 323 2.30 18.50 -1.02
CA PRO A 323 3.64 17.98 -1.22
C PRO A 323 3.79 16.55 -0.65
N ILE A 324 4.64 15.72 -1.28
CA ILE A 324 5.09 14.46 -0.65
C ILE A 324 6.13 14.72 0.44
N GLY A 325 6.62 15.95 0.53
CA GLY A 325 7.42 16.45 1.63
C GLY A 325 8.92 16.23 1.47
N ARG A 326 9.54 15.86 2.59
CA ARG A 326 10.99 15.68 2.69
C ARG A 326 11.34 14.21 2.90
N PRO A 327 12.53 13.78 2.45
CA PRO A 327 13.02 12.43 2.73
C PRO A 327 13.05 12.14 4.25
N LEU A 328 12.71 10.92 4.61
CA LEU A 328 12.88 10.43 5.99
C LEU A 328 14.36 10.30 6.36
N PRO A 329 14.71 10.20 7.65
CA PRO A 329 16.08 9.99 8.07
C PRO A 329 16.74 8.77 7.38
N GLY A 330 17.88 9.01 6.73
CA GLY A 330 18.61 8.00 5.97
C GLY A 330 18.06 7.69 4.59
N VAL A 331 16.99 8.35 4.17
CA VAL A 331 16.46 8.27 2.79
C VAL A 331 17.15 9.32 1.93
N GLU A 332 17.63 8.89 0.78
CA GLU A 332 18.18 9.77 -0.24
C GLU A 332 17.32 9.76 -1.50
N ALA A 333 17.27 10.89 -2.17
CA ALA A 333 16.43 11.11 -3.34
C ALA A 333 17.20 11.80 -4.45
N LEU A 334 17.07 11.27 -5.67
CA LEU A 334 17.51 11.90 -6.89
C LEU A 334 16.32 12.16 -7.81
N ILE A 335 16.33 13.29 -8.49
CA ILE A 335 15.39 13.59 -9.55
C ILE A 335 16.19 13.66 -10.83
N LEU A 336 15.84 12.82 -11.81
CA LEU A 336 16.53 12.79 -13.09
C LEU A 336 15.64 13.30 -14.21
N THR A 337 16.21 14.13 -15.09
CA THR A 337 15.55 14.52 -16.34
C THR A 337 15.42 13.31 -17.27
N PRO A 338 14.61 13.38 -18.36
CA PRO A 338 14.54 12.31 -19.36
C PRO A 338 15.90 11.98 -20.00
N GLU A 339 16.83 12.94 -20.02
CA GLU A 339 18.19 12.78 -20.55
C GLU A 339 19.15 12.16 -19.52
N GLY A 340 18.68 11.89 -18.29
CA GLY A 340 19.48 11.28 -17.22
C GLY A 340 20.33 12.26 -16.41
N ALA A 341 20.13 13.56 -16.55
CA ALA A 341 20.83 14.57 -15.75
C ALA A 341 20.12 14.79 -14.39
N ALA A 342 20.92 15.01 -13.33
CA ALA A 342 20.35 15.36 -12.03
C ALA A 342 19.72 16.75 -12.03
N VAL A 343 18.55 16.87 -11.42
CA VAL A 343 17.88 18.15 -11.17
C VAL A 343 18.43 18.75 -9.89
N GLU A 344 19.26 19.78 -10.01
CA GLU A 344 19.74 20.60 -8.90
C GLU A 344 18.84 21.81 -8.71
N GLY A 345 18.22 21.96 -7.52
CA GLY A 345 17.28 23.07 -7.26
C GLY A 345 15.86 22.81 -7.81
N PRO A 346 15.05 23.88 -8.08
CA PRO A 346 13.71 23.75 -8.62
C PRO A 346 13.72 23.10 -10.02
N GLY A 347 12.80 22.16 -10.26
CA GLY A 347 12.73 21.44 -11.53
C GLY A 347 11.90 20.18 -11.45
N SER A 348 11.76 19.48 -12.57
CA SER A 348 10.93 18.29 -12.68
C SER A 348 11.71 17.11 -13.29
N GLY A 349 11.36 15.89 -12.90
CA GLY A 349 11.93 14.67 -13.45
C GLY A 349 11.38 13.41 -12.77
N GLU A 350 11.98 12.27 -13.08
CA GLU A 350 11.65 10.99 -12.47
C GLU A 350 12.37 10.84 -11.12
N LEU A 351 11.63 10.40 -10.10
CA LEU A 351 12.15 10.20 -8.75
C LEU A 351 12.85 8.84 -8.61
N TYR A 352 14.06 8.88 -8.10
CA TYR A 352 14.83 7.72 -7.63
C TYR A 352 15.06 7.85 -6.13
N VAL A 353 14.97 6.75 -5.40
CA VAL A 353 15.16 6.75 -3.95
C VAL A 353 16.12 5.64 -3.51
N SER A 354 16.89 5.91 -2.46
CA SER A 354 17.64 4.91 -1.71
C SER A 354 17.24 5.02 -0.25
N THR A 355 16.73 3.93 0.34
CA THR A 355 16.18 3.97 1.70
C THR A 355 16.71 2.81 2.56
N PRO A 356 16.88 3.00 3.87
CA PRO A 356 17.23 1.93 4.79
C PRO A 356 16.11 0.88 4.94
N PHE A 357 14.90 1.17 4.44
CA PHE A 357 13.70 0.35 4.56
C PHE A 357 13.40 -0.47 3.31
N GLN A 358 14.16 -0.28 2.23
CA GLN A 358 13.85 -0.87 0.92
C GLN A 358 14.11 -2.38 0.85
N ALA A 359 13.37 -3.03 -0.03
CA ALA A 359 13.63 -4.39 -0.46
C ALA A 359 14.97 -4.50 -1.20
N ALA A 360 15.56 -5.70 -1.18
CA ALA A 360 16.78 -5.98 -1.94
C ALA A 360 16.52 -6.16 -3.45
N GLY A 361 15.27 -6.23 -3.88
CA GLY A 361 14.82 -6.43 -5.24
C GLY A 361 13.51 -7.21 -5.25
N TYR A 362 12.97 -7.46 -6.44
CA TYR A 362 11.87 -8.40 -6.59
C TYR A 362 12.37 -9.85 -6.47
N LEU A 363 11.47 -10.76 -6.15
CA LEU A 363 11.80 -12.18 -6.09
C LEU A 363 12.26 -12.68 -7.47
N ASP A 364 11.53 -12.34 -8.53
CA ASP A 364 11.98 -12.51 -9.92
C ASP A 364 12.90 -11.35 -10.30
N ARG A 365 14.21 -11.59 -10.19
CA ARG A 365 15.24 -10.58 -10.49
C ARG A 365 15.42 -10.30 -11.98
N THR A 366 14.88 -11.14 -12.85
CA THR A 366 15.00 -10.97 -14.31
C THR A 366 13.94 -10.00 -14.83
N ARG A 367 12.76 -10.04 -14.24
CA ARG A 367 11.69 -9.10 -14.53
C ARG A 367 11.93 -7.81 -13.76
N HIS A 368 11.84 -6.69 -14.46
CA HIS A 368 12.01 -5.36 -13.87
C HIS A 368 13.40 -5.12 -13.22
N ALA A 369 14.45 -5.69 -13.82
CA ALA A 369 15.83 -5.46 -13.39
C ALA A 369 16.22 -3.97 -13.43
N ASP A 370 15.52 -3.16 -14.23
CA ASP A 370 15.67 -1.71 -14.37
C ASP A 370 15.12 -0.91 -13.16
N LYS A 371 14.36 -1.55 -12.26
CA LYS A 371 13.76 -0.87 -11.10
C LYS A 371 14.71 -0.76 -9.91
N PHE A 372 15.52 -1.78 -9.66
CA PHE A 372 16.53 -1.77 -8.61
C PHE A 372 17.92 -1.65 -9.25
N THR A 373 18.50 -0.47 -9.20
CA THR A 373 19.78 -0.14 -9.87
C THR A 373 20.86 0.17 -8.83
N GLY A 374 22.12 0.28 -9.28
CA GLY A 374 23.14 1.04 -8.57
C GLY A 374 22.80 2.53 -8.58
N HIS A 375 23.71 3.36 -8.05
CA HIS A 375 23.53 4.81 -8.08
C HIS A 375 23.36 5.28 -9.53
N PRO A 376 22.27 6.00 -9.88
CA PRO A 376 21.97 6.35 -11.27
C PRO A 376 23.07 7.17 -11.96
N LEU A 377 23.86 7.91 -11.19
CA LEU A 377 25.00 8.71 -11.67
C LEU A 377 26.37 8.07 -11.34
N GLY A 378 26.40 6.83 -10.82
CA GLY A 378 27.64 6.11 -10.52
C GLY A 378 28.46 6.71 -9.36
N LEU A 379 27.86 7.42 -8.41
CA LEU A 379 28.58 8.13 -7.35
C LEU A 379 28.86 7.28 -6.11
N ASP A 380 28.11 6.19 -5.91
CA ASP A 380 28.29 5.25 -4.80
C ASP A 380 27.78 3.84 -5.15
N ASP A 381 27.99 2.89 -4.24
CA ASP A 381 27.57 1.49 -4.40
C ASP A 381 26.20 1.18 -3.80
N ARG A 382 25.45 2.20 -3.35
CA ARG A 382 24.12 2.01 -2.79
C ARG A 382 23.14 1.54 -3.85
N ARG A 383 22.17 0.77 -3.39
CA ARG A 383 21.06 0.37 -4.25
C ARG A 383 20.00 1.47 -4.29
N TRP A 384 19.58 1.81 -5.48
CA TRP A 384 18.56 2.79 -5.75
C TRP A 384 17.33 2.12 -6.37
N PHE A 385 16.17 2.64 -6.02
CA PHE A 385 14.91 2.22 -6.60
C PHE A 385 14.38 3.32 -7.53
N ARG A 386 14.17 2.93 -8.79
CA ARG A 386 13.51 3.76 -9.81
C ARG A 386 12.01 3.70 -9.59
N THR A 387 11.41 4.74 -9.00
CA THR A 387 10.00 4.70 -8.58
C THR A 387 9.03 4.68 -9.75
N GLY A 388 9.38 5.30 -10.87
CA GLY A 388 8.48 5.57 -11.98
C GLY A 388 7.58 6.79 -11.74
N ASP A 389 7.71 7.45 -10.59
CA ASP A 389 6.94 8.65 -10.26
C ASP A 389 7.64 9.90 -10.80
N LEU A 390 6.86 10.78 -11.43
CA LEU A 390 7.30 12.09 -11.87
C LEU A 390 7.02 13.09 -10.77
N VAL A 391 8.05 13.84 -10.39
CA VAL A 391 7.98 14.86 -9.34
C VAL A 391 8.46 16.21 -9.82
N ARG A 392 7.99 17.25 -9.16
CA ARG A 392 8.49 18.62 -9.28
C ARG A 392 9.01 19.07 -7.93
N ARG A 393 10.25 19.54 -7.90
CA ARG A 393 10.82 20.23 -6.74
C ARG A 393 10.50 21.72 -6.86
N ASP A 394 9.91 22.31 -5.82
CA ASP A 394 9.65 23.75 -5.75
C ASP A 394 10.88 24.54 -5.25
N ALA A 395 10.73 25.86 -5.12
CA ALA A 395 11.80 26.75 -4.65
C ALA A 395 12.20 26.49 -3.18
N ASP A 396 11.28 25.95 -2.35
CA ASP A 396 11.52 25.59 -0.96
C ASP A 396 12.10 24.18 -0.81
N GLY A 397 12.36 23.49 -1.92
CA GLY A 397 12.89 22.13 -1.96
C GLY A 397 11.86 21.04 -1.66
N ARG A 398 10.56 21.36 -1.59
CA ARG A 398 9.49 20.39 -1.38
C ARG A 398 9.20 19.66 -2.68
N LEU A 399 8.90 18.37 -2.58
CA LEU A 399 8.56 17.55 -3.73
C LEU A 399 7.05 17.42 -3.88
N HIS A 400 6.58 17.61 -5.10
CA HIS A 400 5.18 17.43 -5.50
C HIS A 400 5.08 16.33 -6.53
N LEU A 401 4.20 15.38 -6.32
CA LEU A 401 3.89 14.33 -7.28
C LEU A 401 3.12 14.94 -8.46
N THR A 402 3.64 14.77 -9.68
CA THR A 402 3.03 15.31 -10.91
C THR A 402 2.44 14.25 -11.83
N GLY A 403 2.79 12.98 -11.62
CA GLY A 403 2.29 11.86 -12.42
C GLY A 403 3.18 10.63 -12.34
N ARG A 404 3.04 9.76 -13.35
CA ARG A 404 3.86 8.55 -13.49
C ARG A 404 4.37 8.37 -14.92
N ALA A 405 5.58 7.85 -15.03
CA ALA A 405 6.21 7.55 -16.31
C ALA A 405 5.65 6.26 -16.97
N ASP A 406 5.06 5.35 -16.17
CA ASP A 406 4.73 3.97 -16.57
C ASP A 406 3.22 3.66 -16.64
N HIS A 407 2.36 4.68 -16.76
CA HIS A 407 0.89 4.55 -16.82
C HIS A 407 0.24 3.88 -15.60
N GLN A 408 0.98 3.69 -14.52
CA GLN A 408 0.38 3.25 -13.27
C GLN A 408 -0.41 4.40 -12.63
N VAL A 409 -1.57 4.07 -12.09
CA VAL A 409 -2.42 4.98 -11.32
C VAL A 409 -2.81 4.30 -10.03
N LYS A 410 -2.97 5.05 -8.95
CA LYS A 410 -3.54 4.52 -7.72
C LYS A 410 -5.05 4.71 -7.74
N VAL A 411 -5.78 3.65 -7.40
CA VAL A 411 -7.24 3.63 -7.29
C VAL A 411 -7.58 2.99 -5.96
N ARG A 412 -8.18 3.75 -5.05
CA ARG A 412 -8.46 3.30 -3.66
C ARG A 412 -7.21 2.77 -2.95
N GLY A 413 -6.05 3.38 -3.19
CA GLY A 413 -4.76 2.96 -2.65
C GLY A 413 -4.08 1.79 -3.35
N VAL A 414 -4.75 1.13 -4.30
CA VAL A 414 -4.17 0.03 -5.09
C VAL A 414 -3.54 0.59 -6.36
N ALA A 415 -2.26 0.26 -6.60
CA ALA A 415 -1.61 0.60 -7.87
C ALA A 415 -2.19 -0.26 -8.99
N VAL A 416 -2.63 0.39 -10.06
CA VAL A 416 -3.26 -0.24 -11.22
C VAL A 416 -2.56 0.28 -12.48
N ASN A 417 -2.24 -0.61 -13.42
CA ASN A 417 -1.66 -0.23 -14.71
C ASN A 417 -2.78 -0.13 -15.76
N THR A 418 -3.03 1.08 -16.27
CA THR A 418 -4.08 1.29 -17.27
C THR A 418 -3.80 0.58 -18.58
N ALA A 419 -2.53 0.43 -18.97
CA ALA A 419 -2.15 -0.30 -20.17
C ALA A 419 -2.41 -1.82 -20.07
N GLU A 420 -2.33 -2.38 -18.84
CA GLU A 420 -2.69 -3.78 -18.60
C GLU A 420 -4.21 -4.00 -18.78
N ILE A 421 -5.01 -3.07 -18.27
CA ILE A 421 -6.46 -3.14 -18.43
C ILE A 421 -6.83 -3.03 -19.91
N GLU A 422 -6.20 -2.11 -20.66
CA GLU A 422 -6.40 -1.97 -22.10
C GLU A 422 -6.09 -3.28 -22.82
N ARG A 423 -4.96 -3.95 -22.48
CA ARG A 423 -4.59 -5.23 -23.05
C ARG A 423 -5.64 -6.31 -22.77
N VAL A 424 -6.13 -6.42 -21.52
CA VAL A 424 -7.17 -7.39 -21.16
C VAL A 424 -8.47 -7.12 -21.93
N LEU A 425 -8.82 -5.86 -22.16
CA LEU A 425 -9.98 -5.51 -23.00
C LEU A 425 -9.75 -5.92 -24.47
N LEU A 426 -8.56 -5.67 -25.01
CA LEU A 426 -8.16 -6.04 -26.37
C LEU A 426 -8.05 -7.56 -26.60
N ASP A 427 -7.84 -8.36 -25.56
CA ASP A 427 -7.87 -9.83 -25.64
C ASP A 427 -9.27 -10.39 -25.94
N HIS A 428 -10.32 -9.57 -25.86
CA HIS A 428 -11.66 -9.99 -26.23
C HIS A 428 -11.86 -9.88 -27.76
N PRO A 429 -12.24 -10.98 -28.47
CA PRO A 429 -12.22 -11.04 -29.93
C PRO A 429 -13.12 -10.00 -30.64
N ALA A 430 -14.12 -9.48 -29.95
CA ALA A 430 -15.01 -8.45 -30.48
C ALA A 430 -14.53 -7.02 -30.20
N VAL A 431 -13.37 -6.82 -29.57
CA VAL A 431 -12.80 -5.50 -29.25
C VAL A 431 -11.74 -5.13 -30.26
N ARG A 432 -11.90 -3.98 -30.92
CA ARG A 432 -10.96 -3.41 -31.88
C ARG A 432 -9.97 -2.44 -31.22
N GLU A 433 -10.48 -1.57 -30.36
CA GLU A 433 -9.70 -0.58 -29.65
C GLU A 433 -10.18 -0.46 -28.20
N ALA A 434 -9.25 -0.18 -27.30
CA ALA A 434 -9.55 0.10 -25.91
C ALA A 434 -8.68 1.26 -25.41
N GLY A 435 -9.28 2.10 -24.58
CA GLY A 435 -8.57 3.16 -23.86
C GLY A 435 -9.09 3.22 -22.43
N VAL A 436 -8.16 3.34 -21.47
CA VAL A 436 -8.47 3.40 -20.04
C VAL A 436 -7.86 4.65 -19.44
N ALA A 437 -8.67 5.40 -18.70
CA ALA A 437 -8.25 6.57 -17.97
C ALA A 437 -8.64 6.47 -16.49
N ALA A 438 -7.85 7.10 -15.63
CA ALA A 438 -8.19 7.31 -14.23
C ALA A 438 -8.65 8.75 -14.06
N VAL A 439 -9.93 8.94 -13.80
CA VAL A 439 -10.55 10.26 -13.62
C VAL A 439 -10.69 10.59 -12.14
N PRO A 440 -10.67 11.89 -11.75
CA PRO A 440 -10.95 12.28 -10.39
C PRO A 440 -12.32 11.78 -9.92
N ASP A 441 -12.38 11.37 -8.68
CA ASP A 441 -13.62 10.98 -8.00
C ASP A 441 -13.68 11.64 -6.62
N PRO A 442 -14.79 12.31 -6.26
CA PRO A 442 -14.88 13.08 -5.02
C PRO A 442 -14.88 12.21 -3.75
N ILE A 443 -15.15 10.90 -3.88
CA ILE A 443 -15.20 9.97 -2.75
C ILE A 443 -13.96 9.08 -2.74
N GLU A 444 -13.61 8.52 -3.89
CA GLU A 444 -12.57 7.50 -4.03
C GLU A 444 -11.18 8.09 -4.38
N GLY A 445 -11.09 9.42 -4.58
CA GLY A 445 -9.90 10.09 -5.10
C GLY A 445 -9.77 9.92 -6.61
N ARG A 446 -9.74 8.68 -7.09
CA ARG A 446 -9.74 8.33 -8.52
C ARG A 446 -10.58 7.09 -8.81
N ARG A 447 -11.22 7.10 -9.98
CA ARG A 447 -11.92 5.92 -10.52
C ARG A 447 -11.45 5.63 -11.95
N LEU A 448 -11.53 4.36 -12.35
CA LEU A 448 -11.20 3.93 -13.70
C LEU A 448 -12.43 4.04 -14.60
N ILE A 449 -12.23 4.62 -15.78
CA ILE A 449 -13.18 4.60 -16.89
C ILE A 449 -12.52 3.93 -18.10
N ALA A 450 -13.31 3.21 -18.90
CA ALA A 450 -12.85 2.60 -20.14
C ALA A 450 -13.79 2.97 -21.29
N ALA A 451 -13.22 3.33 -22.44
CA ALA A 451 -13.91 3.41 -23.70
C ALA A 451 -13.39 2.31 -24.63
N VAL A 452 -14.32 1.61 -25.28
CA VAL A 452 -14.02 0.43 -26.10
C VAL A 452 -14.74 0.53 -27.43
N GLN A 453 -14.00 0.47 -28.53
CA GLN A 453 -14.55 0.28 -29.85
C GLN A 453 -14.68 -1.21 -30.14
N THR A 454 -15.85 -1.64 -30.58
CA THR A 454 -16.12 -3.05 -30.88
C THR A 454 -16.25 -3.30 -32.39
N GLU A 455 -16.17 -4.57 -32.78
CA GLU A 455 -16.53 -4.98 -34.14
C GLU A 455 -18.01 -4.67 -34.42
N PRO A 456 -18.32 -4.12 -35.60
CA PRO A 456 -19.68 -3.81 -35.97
C PRO A 456 -20.59 -5.04 -35.87
N GLY A 457 -21.75 -4.88 -35.22
CA GLY A 457 -22.74 -5.97 -35.06
C GLY A 457 -22.33 -7.05 -34.04
N SER A 458 -21.30 -6.84 -33.25
CA SER A 458 -20.83 -7.82 -32.26
C SER A 458 -21.84 -8.12 -31.14
N GLY A 459 -22.80 -7.23 -30.88
CA GLY A 459 -23.76 -7.35 -29.78
C GLY A 459 -23.12 -7.34 -28.40
N LEU A 460 -21.82 -6.96 -28.29
CA LEU A 460 -21.08 -6.96 -27.05
C LEU A 460 -21.63 -5.91 -26.09
N SER A 461 -21.88 -6.30 -24.84
CA SER A 461 -22.38 -5.40 -23.81
C SER A 461 -21.27 -4.97 -22.83
N SER A 462 -21.45 -3.81 -22.20
CA SER A 462 -20.56 -3.37 -21.13
C SER A 462 -20.51 -4.34 -19.94
N LEU A 463 -21.60 -5.06 -19.69
CA LEU A 463 -21.66 -6.08 -18.64
C LEU A 463 -20.76 -7.28 -18.99
N THR A 464 -20.82 -7.75 -20.24
CA THR A 464 -19.97 -8.86 -20.73
C THR A 464 -18.50 -8.51 -20.64
N LEU A 465 -18.11 -7.30 -21.07
CA LEU A 465 -16.73 -6.82 -20.96
C LEU A 465 -16.28 -6.66 -19.50
N ARG A 466 -17.17 -6.20 -18.62
CA ARG A 466 -16.87 -6.11 -17.20
C ARG A 466 -16.63 -7.48 -16.58
N GLN A 467 -17.42 -8.49 -16.95
CA GLN A 467 -17.21 -9.88 -16.53
C GLN A 467 -15.89 -10.45 -17.10
N HIS A 468 -15.56 -10.11 -18.35
CA HIS A 468 -14.28 -10.48 -18.96
C HIS A 468 -13.09 -9.91 -18.19
N CYS A 469 -13.13 -8.63 -17.79
CA CYS A 469 -12.13 -7.99 -16.94
C CYS A 469 -12.07 -8.63 -15.55
N ALA A 470 -13.22 -8.86 -14.90
CA ALA A 470 -13.28 -9.39 -13.54
C ALA A 470 -12.69 -10.81 -13.38
N ARG A 471 -12.65 -11.58 -14.47
CA ARG A 471 -12.01 -12.92 -14.49
C ARG A 471 -10.48 -12.87 -14.62
N ARG A 472 -9.90 -11.72 -14.99
CA ARG A 472 -8.49 -11.56 -15.35
C ARG A 472 -7.76 -10.48 -14.58
N LEU A 473 -8.49 -9.59 -13.94
CA LEU A 473 -7.95 -8.42 -13.25
C LEU A 473 -8.38 -8.41 -11.78
N PRO A 474 -7.54 -7.88 -10.89
CA PRO A 474 -7.95 -7.56 -9.53
C PRO A 474 -9.16 -6.63 -9.52
N ARG A 475 -10.01 -6.75 -8.50
CA ARG A 475 -11.25 -5.95 -8.39
C ARG A 475 -11.02 -4.43 -8.54
N ALA A 476 -9.91 -3.91 -8.01
CA ALA A 476 -9.54 -2.50 -8.11
C ALA A 476 -9.21 -2.06 -9.54
N ALA A 477 -8.81 -2.98 -10.42
CA ALA A 477 -8.45 -2.73 -11.81
C ALA A 477 -9.64 -2.88 -12.77
N VAL A 478 -10.80 -3.33 -12.29
CA VAL A 478 -12.02 -3.41 -13.14
C VAL A 478 -12.61 -2.02 -13.30
N PRO A 479 -12.75 -1.49 -14.54
CA PRO A 479 -13.29 -0.15 -14.75
C PRO A 479 -14.68 0.05 -14.13
N ALA A 480 -14.83 1.12 -13.36
CA ALA A 480 -16.12 1.47 -12.74
C ALA A 480 -17.17 1.82 -13.80
N LYS A 481 -16.73 2.48 -14.88
CA LYS A 481 -17.54 2.79 -16.04
C LYS A 481 -16.88 2.23 -17.30
N LEU A 482 -17.64 1.51 -18.12
CA LEU A 482 -17.20 0.94 -19.38
C LEU A 482 -18.19 1.34 -20.47
N ARG A 483 -17.70 2.10 -21.45
CA ARG A 483 -18.48 2.63 -22.55
C ARG A 483 -18.08 1.93 -23.85
N ILE A 484 -19.06 1.44 -24.57
CA ILE A 484 -18.89 0.94 -25.93
C ILE A 484 -19.20 2.09 -26.88
N VAL A 485 -18.33 2.31 -27.85
CA VAL A 485 -18.44 3.34 -28.87
C VAL A 485 -18.33 2.72 -30.26
N ASP A 486 -19.06 3.27 -31.23
CA ASP A 486 -19.02 2.81 -32.61
C ASP A 486 -17.89 3.50 -33.39
N GLU A 487 -17.50 4.71 -32.96
CA GLU A 487 -16.47 5.51 -33.61
C GLU A 487 -15.08 5.16 -33.08
N PRO A 488 -14.01 5.38 -33.87
CA PRO A 488 -12.64 5.24 -33.41
C PRO A 488 -12.36 6.12 -32.18
N LEU A 489 -11.57 5.59 -31.25
CA LEU A 489 -11.16 6.36 -30.06
C LEU A 489 -10.29 7.56 -30.44
N PRO A 490 -10.37 8.68 -29.71
CA PRO A 490 -9.55 9.84 -29.94
C PRO A 490 -8.07 9.48 -29.88
N LYS A 491 -7.26 10.02 -30.80
CA LYS A 491 -5.84 9.73 -30.95
C LYS A 491 -4.99 10.96 -30.67
N THR A 492 -3.83 10.72 -30.07
CA THR A 492 -2.73 11.69 -30.01
C THR A 492 -2.11 11.89 -31.41
N ALA A 493 -1.27 12.92 -31.57
CA ALA A 493 -0.51 13.15 -32.81
C ALA A 493 0.39 11.97 -33.21
N THR A 494 0.73 11.08 -32.25
CA THR A 494 1.53 9.86 -32.49
C THR A 494 0.67 8.62 -32.77
N GLY A 495 -0.65 8.76 -32.96
CA GLY A 495 -1.57 7.67 -33.29
C GLY A 495 -1.98 6.79 -32.09
N LYS A 496 -1.54 7.08 -30.86
CA LYS A 496 -1.96 6.37 -29.63
C LYS A 496 -3.29 6.92 -29.13
N VAL A 497 -4.05 6.11 -28.40
CA VAL A 497 -5.29 6.58 -27.77
C VAL A 497 -4.99 7.75 -26.82
N ASP A 498 -5.71 8.85 -27.02
CA ASP A 498 -5.62 10.02 -26.15
C ASP A 498 -6.46 9.82 -24.89
N ARG A 499 -5.83 9.33 -23.84
CA ARG A 499 -6.48 9.06 -22.54
C ARG A 499 -7.04 10.32 -21.89
N LYS A 500 -6.47 11.51 -22.14
CA LYS A 500 -6.99 12.77 -21.63
C LYS A 500 -8.30 13.17 -22.31
N ALA A 501 -8.49 12.78 -23.56
CA ALA A 501 -9.74 13.02 -24.26
C ALA A 501 -10.88 12.07 -23.81
N LEU A 502 -10.54 10.92 -23.19
CA LEU A 502 -11.54 10.01 -22.64
C LEU A 502 -12.31 10.62 -21.47
N ASP A 503 -11.70 11.52 -20.70
CA ASP A 503 -12.34 12.24 -19.59
C ASP A 503 -13.54 13.05 -20.09
N ARG A 504 -13.40 13.71 -21.24
CA ARG A 504 -14.45 14.53 -21.86
C ARG A 504 -15.63 13.67 -22.36
N LEU A 505 -15.39 12.44 -22.75
CA LEU A 505 -16.46 11.51 -23.13
C LEU A 505 -17.34 11.15 -21.92
N ASP A 506 -16.82 11.24 -20.71
CA ASP A 506 -17.59 11.00 -19.48
C ASP A 506 -18.50 12.17 -19.12
N GLU A 507 -18.04 13.40 -19.29
CA GLU A 507 -18.81 14.63 -19.04
C GLU A 507 -19.99 14.82 -19.99
N LEU A 508 -19.80 14.56 -21.28
CA LEU A 508 -20.83 14.71 -22.30
C LEU A 508 -22.05 13.78 -22.10
N SER A 509 -21.86 12.62 -21.48
CA SER A 509 -22.96 11.70 -21.18
C SER A 509 -23.83 12.14 -19.98
N THR A 510 -23.29 12.92 -19.08
CA THR A 510 -24.02 13.47 -17.92
C THR A 510 -24.96 14.57 -18.34
N ILE A 511 -24.62 15.34 -19.36
CA ILE A 511 -25.43 16.41 -19.94
C ILE A 511 -26.62 15.83 -20.74
N SER A 512 -26.42 14.72 -21.46
CA SER A 512 -27.46 14.08 -22.29
C SER A 512 -28.59 13.43 -21.46
N THR A 513 -28.31 12.99 -20.24
CA THR A 513 -29.30 12.41 -19.31
C THR A 513 -30.15 13.48 -18.62
N VAL A 514 -29.62 14.68 -18.42
CA VAL A 514 -30.38 15.80 -17.80
C VAL A 514 -31.33 16.44 -18.83
N THR A 515 -30.95 16.50 -20.10
CA THR A 515 -31.78 17.10 -21.16
C THR A 515 -32.97 16.23 -21.58
N SER A 516 -32.89 14.91 -21.44
CA SER A 516 -34.00 14.00 -21.74
C SER A 516 -35.07 13.90 -20.64
N ALA A 517 -34.73 14.29 -19.40
CA ALA A 517 -35.70 14.33 -18.30
C ALA A 517 -36.56 15.60 -18.27
N THR A 518 -36.10 16.69 -18.90
CA THR A 518 -36.85 17.98 -18.92
C THR A 518 -37.83 18.10 -20.06
N THR A 519 -37.78 17.22 -21.08
CA THR A 519 -38.68 17.29 -22.26
C THR A 519 -39.92 16.40 -22.11
N ALA A 520 -40.06 15.62 -21.04
CA ALA A 520 -41.21 14.70 -20.85
C ALA A 520 -42.35 15.28 -19.97
N GLN A 521 -42.26 16.52 -19.49
CA GLN A 521 -43.31 17.16 -18.66
C GLN A 521 -44.07 18.29 -19.31
N GLY A 522 -44.08 18.40 -20.62
CA GLY A 522 -44.72 19.50 -21.34
C GLY A 522 -45.68 19.10 -22.45
N ARG A 523 -46.60 18.09 -22.26
CA ARG A 523 -47.77 17.87 -23.11
C ARG A 523 -48.83 17.05 -22.40
N THR A 524 -49.66 17.70 -21.59
CA THR A 524 -51.06 17.36 -21.35
C THR A 524 -51.76 18.61 -20.81
N SER A 525 -52.45 19.28 -21.66
CA SER A 525 -53.67 20.04 -21.40
C SER A 525 -54.49 20.06 -22.67
#